data_d8ccf11d74c2db132d74202c2326d219
#
_entry.id   d8ccf11d74c2db132d74202c2326d219
#
_cell.length_a   1.000
_cell.length_b   1.000
_cell.length_c   1.000
_cell.angle_alpha   90.00
_cell.angle_beta   90.00
_cell.angle_gamma   90.00
#
_symmetry.space_group_name_H-M   'P 1'
#
loop_
_entity.id
_entity.type
_entity.pdbx_description
1 polymer ?
#
loop_
_entity_poly.entity_id
_entity_poly.type
_entity_poly.pdbx_seq_one_letter_code
_entity_poly.pdbx_strand_id
1 'polypeptide(L)'
;MIKDSGDRTEFETGAKRDMHAGKGRMDLLPWYGIMEVSKHCEEGALKYGEHNVDKGIPLHSLLDSASRHLAKYMVGMDDEDHLRAACWNLLWALNQRKTHPELDDRFSTKCKMEFLEKHLVVKPLDIVRIKCLQCGDTHRVPKEVWNNAPHLHDSYMKLSYCPICKKTVAHDIVEEMKSDE
;
A
#
# COMPACT_ATOMS: atom_id res chain seq x y z
N MET A 1 29.06 -10.31 -23.80
CA MET A 1 29.69 -10.70 -22.52
C MET A 1 28.69 -10.45 -21.41
N ILE A 2 28.38 -11.45 -20.57
CA ILE A 2 27.46 -11.30 -19.43
C ILE A 2 28.19 -10.47 -18.36
N LYS A 3 27.55 -9.38 -17.88
CA LYS A 3 28.13 -8.57 -16.78
C LYS A 3 28.10 -9.36 -15.48
N ASP A 4 29.24 -9.45 -14.80
CA ASP A 4 29.37 -10.05 -13.48
C ASP A 4 29.00 -9.02 -12.39
N SER A 5 28.12 -9.39 -11.46
CA SER A 5 27.74 -8.55 -10.30
C SER A 5 28.71 -8.69 -9.12
N GLY A 6 29.65 -9.62 -9.18
CA GLY A 6 30.64 -9.91 -8.13
C GLY A 6 30.10 -10.86 -7.05
N ASP A 7 28.91 -10.63 -6.55
CA ASP A 7 28.30 -11.45 -5.50
C ASP A 7 27.45 -12.60 -6.09
N ARG A 8 27.54 -13.78 -5.49
CA ARG A 8 26.88 -15.00 -5.98
C ARG A 8 26.11 -15.71 -4.86
N THR A 9 24.96 -16.26 -5.24
CA THR A 9 24.27 -17.24 -4.43
C THR A 9 24.76 -18.64 -4.83
N GLU A 10 25.19 -19.44 -3.87
CA GLU A 10 25.50 -20.86 -4.04
C GLU A 10 24.35 -21.70 -3.50
N PHE A 11 23.90 -22.68 -4.31
CA PHE A 11 22.81 -23.58 -3.95
C PHE A 11 23.37 -24.87 -3.37
N GLU A 12 22.56 -25.61 -2.62
CA GLU A 12 22.94 -26.91 -2.03
C GLU A 12 23.45 -27.93 -3.07
N THR A 13 23.03 -27.76 -4.33
CA THR A 13 23.51 -28.58 -5.47
C THR A 13 24.91 -28.20 -5.94
N GLY A 14 25.54 -27.14 -5.36
CA GLY A 14 26.81 -26.59 -5.81
C GLY A 14 26.69 -25.63 -7.00
N ALA A 15 25.51 -25.44 -7.57
CA ALA A 15 25.28 -24.46 -8.64
C ALA A 15 25.42 -23.03 -8.10
N LYS A 16 25.96 -22.13 -8.93
CA LYS A 16 26.16 -20.70 -8.55
C LYS A 16 25.40 -19.78 -9.51
N ARG A 17 24.87 -18.71 -8.97
CA ARG A 17 24.19 -17.67 -9.75
C ARG A 17 24.38 -16.31 -9.11
N ASP A 18 24.31 -15.25 -9.92
CA ASP A 18 24.29 -13.86 -9.43
C ASP A 18 23.20 -13.63 -8.40
N MET A 19 23.50 -12.80 -7.38
CA MET A 19 22.54 -12.46 -6.34
C MET A 19 21.21 -11.94 -6.90
N HIS A 20 20.14 -12.31 -6.24
CA HIS A 20 18.77 -11.86 -6.57
C HIS A 20 18.44 -10.47 -5.99
N ALA A 21 19.22 -9.99 -5.01
CA ALA A 21 18.96 -8.73 -4.33
C ALA A 21 18.85 -7.56 -5.32
N GLY A 22 17.78 -6.76 -5.19
CA GLY A 22 17.54 -5.60 -6.04
C GLY A 22 16.97 -5.87 -7.43
N LYS A 23 16.84 -7.13 -7.86
CA LYS A 23 16.32 -7.51 -9.19
C LYS A 23 14.79 -7.70 -9.21
N GLY A 24 14.12 -7.58 -8.06
CA GLY A 24 12.71 -7.90 -7.90
C GLY A 24 12.44 -9.41 -7.86
N ARG A 25 11.24 -9.77 -7.42
CA ARG A 25 10.79 -11.14 -7.24
C ARG A 25 9.56 -11.39 -8.11
N MET A 26 9.81 -11.73 -9.37
CA MET A 26 8.77 -12.02 -10.36
C MET A 26 7.88 -13.22 -9.96
N ASP A 27 8.45 -14.17 -9.21
CA ASP A 27 7.76 -15.35 -8.68
C ASP A 27 6.71 -15.01 -7.60
N LEU A 28 6.78 -13.83 -6.99
CA LEU A 28 5.81 -13.35 -5.99
C LEU A 28 4.68 -12.51 -6.61
N LEU A 29 4.68 -12.29 -7.93
CA LEU A 29 3.61 -11.55 -8.58
C LEU A 29 2.31 -12.36 -8.62
N PRO A 30 1.14 -11.71 -8.46
CA PRO A 30 -0.15 -12.36 -8.61
C PRO A 30 -0.44 -12.60 -10.11
N TRP A 31 0.09 -13.67 -10.67
CA TRP A 31 0.07 -13.95 -12.10
C TRP A 31 -1.33 -13.97 -12.71
N TYR A 32 -2.34 -14.41 -11.96
CA TYR A 32 -3.72 -14.35 -12.42
C TYR A 32 -4.16 -12.90 -12.67
N GLY A 33 -3.87 -11.99 -11.75
CA GLY A 33 -4.16 -10.56 -11.92
C GLY A 33 -3.40 -9.93 -13.10
N ILE A 34 -2.13 -10.32 -13.30
CA ILE A 34 -1.34 -9.86 -14.46
C ILE A 34 -1.96 -10.35 -15.78
N MET A 35 -2.44 -11.60 -15.82
CA MET A 35 -3.14 -12.12 -16.99
C MET A 35 -4.45 -11.36 -17.27
N GLU A 36 -5.20 -10.99 -16.24
CA GLU A 36 -6.41 -10.17 -16.43
C GLU A 36 -6.07 -8.80 -17.01
N VAL A 37 -5.02 -8.15 -16.51
CA VAL A 37 -4.56 -6.87 -17.08
C VAL A 37 -4.13 -7.02 -18.55
N SER A 38 -3.52 -8.15 -18.94
CA SER A 38 -3.11 -8.40 -20.33
C SER A 38 -4.30 -8.47 -21.31
N LYS A 39 -5.47 -8.94 -20.85
CA LYS A 39 -6.71 -8.92 -21.65
C LYS A 39 -7.16 -7.48 -21.96
N HIS A 40 -6.97 -6.56 -21.01
CA HIS A 40 -7.25 -5.16 -21.25
C HIS A 40 -6.30 -4.53 -22.29
N CYS A 41 -5.05 -5.00 -22.36
CA CYS A 41 -4.12 -4.63 -23.44
C CYS A 41 -4.64 -5.09 -24.80
N GLU A 42 -5.15 -6.32 -24.89
CA GLU A 42 -5.73 -6.87 -26.13
C GLU A 42 -6.93 -6.05 -26.59
N GLU A 43 -7.88 -5.75 -25.70
CA GLU A 43 -9.03 -4.88 -25.98
C GLU A 43 -8.61 -3.48 -26.44
N GLY A 44 -7.61 -2.90 -25.80
CA GLY A 44 -7.02 -1.61 -26.18
C GLY A 44 -6.35 -1.64 -27.54
N ALA A 45 -5.63 -2.71 -27.87
CA ALA A 45 -4.98 -2.90 -29.18
C ALA A 45 -6.03 -2.98 -30.32
N LEU A 46 -7.14 -3.68 -30.10
CA LEU A 46 -8.24 -3.73 -31.07
C LEU A 46 -8.87 -2.35 -31.32
N LYS A 47 -8.93 -1.49 -30.29
CA LYS A 47 -9.59 -0.19 -30.37
C LYS A 47 -8.67 0.92 -30.91
N TYR A 48 -7.41 0.94 -30.51
CA TYR A 48 -6.50 2.06 -30.73
C TYR A 48 -5.25 1.68 -31.55
N GLY A 49 -5.07 0.40 -31.86
CA GLY A 49 -3.90 -0.15 -32.48
C GLY A 49 -2.84 -0.59 -31.47
N GLU A 50 -2.01 -1.54 -31.88
CA GLU A 50 -0.91 -2.04 -31.09
C GLU A 50 0.07 -0.91 -30.73
N HIS A 51 0.64 -0.99 -29.54
CA HIS A 51 1.65 -0.04 -29.05
C HIS A 51 1.19 1.44 -29.02
N ASN A 52 -0.13 1.70 -29.05
CA ASN A 52 -0.61 3.08 -29.01
C ASN A 52 -0.20 3.81 -27.71
N VAL A 53 -0.23 3.10 -26.58
CA VAL A 53 0.13 3.67 -25.27
C VAL A 53 1.63 3.95 -25.14
N ASP A 54 2.49 3.25 -25.89
CA ASP A 54 3.94 3.46 -25.90
C ASP A 54 4.34 4.84 -26.49
N LYS A 55 3.42 5.51 -27.20
CA LYS A 55 3.62 6.88 -27.69
C LYS A 55 3.65 7.92 -26.56
N GLY A 56 3.25 7.53 -25.37
CA GLY A 56 3.14 8.37 -24.18
C GLY A 56 1.74 8.93 -23.95
N ILE A 57 1.29 8.86 -22.72
CA ILE A 57 0.03 9.48 -22.23
C ILE A 57 0.41 10.32 -21.01
N PRO A 58 -0.07 11.57 -20.88
CA PRO A 58 0.17 12.39 -19.70
C PRO A 58 -0.20 11.63 -18.41
N LEU A 59 0.67 11.71 -17.41
CA LEU A 59 0.54 10.88 -16.20
C LEU A 59 -0.75 11.16 -15.45
N HIS A 60 -1.21 12.45 -15.42
CA HIS A 60 -2.49 12.81 -14.81
C HIS A 60 -3.67 12.07 -15.46
N SER A 61 -3.66 11.88 -16.79
CA SER A 61 -4.75 11.21 -17.52
C SER A 61 -4.88 9.74 -17.13
N LEU A 62 -3.74 9.04 -16.96
CA LEU A 62 -3.73 7.65 -16.48
C LEU A 62 -4.25 7.56 -15.04
N LEU A 63 -3.79 8.45 -14.16
CA LEU A 63 -4.19 8.45 -12.76
C LEU A 63 -5.65 8.82 -12.57
N ASP A 64 -6.16 9.78 -13.34
CA ASP A 64 -7.57 10.19 -13.32
C ASP A 64 -8.48 9.04 -13.82
N SER A 65 -8.08 8.39 -14.92
CA SER A 65 -8.77 7.21 -15.44
C SER A 65 -8.81 6.07 -14.42
N ALA A 66 -7.66 5.75 -13.80
CA ALA A 66 -7.58 4.73 -12.75
C ALA A 66 -8.55 5.04 -11.60
N SER A 67 -8.58 6.29 -11.16
CA SER A 67 -9.45 6.73 -10.05
C SER A 67 -10.93 6.60 -10.39
N ARG A 68 -11.33 6.98 -11.62
CA ARG A 68 -12.72 6.81 -12.07
C ARG A 68 -13.14 5.35 -12.12
N HIS A 69 -12.30 4.48 -12.69
CA HIS A 69 -12.59 3.05 -12.75
C HIS A 69 -12.67 2.42 -11.36
N LEU A 70 -11.77 2.81 -10.45
CA LEU A 70 -11.82 2.32 -9.08
C LEU A 70 -13.11 2.76 -8.37
N ALA A 71 -13.53 4.02 -8.54
CA ALA A 71 -14.78 4.54 -7.97
C ALA A 71 -16.00 3.78 -8.52
N LYS A 72 -16.06 3.54 -9.83
CA LYS A 72 -17.13 2.77 -10.47
C LYS A 72 -17.18 1.33 -9.94
N TYR A 73 -16.04 0.68 -9.80
CA TYR A 73 -15.98 -0.66 -9.22
C TYR A 73 -16.51 -0.69 -7.79
N MET A 74 -16.15 0.30 -6.96
CA MET A 74 -16.58 0.36 -5.55
C MET A 74 -18.08 0.58 -5.38
N VAL A 75 -18.74 1.23 -6.34
CA VAL A 75 -20.21 1.40 -6.33
C VAL A 75 -20.94 0.28 -7.07
N GLY A 76 -20.25 -0.75 -7.53
CA GLY A 76 -20.84 -1.95 -8.14
C GLY A 76 -21.27 -1.78 -9.60
N MET A 77 -20.69 -0.84 -10.34
CA MET A 77 -20.92 -0.76 -11.79
C MET A 77 -20.22 -1.92 -12.50
N ASP A 78 -20.90 -2.53 -13.49
CA ASP A 78 -20.49 -3.72 -14.20
C ASP A 78 -20.58 -3.60 -15.74
N ASP A 79 -20.67 -2.35 -16.25
CA ASP A 79 -20.67 -2.05 -17.69
C ASP A 79 -19.35 -2.41 -18.38
N GLU A 80 -18.26 -2.53 -17.63
CA GLU A 80 -16.95 -3.05 -18.03
C GLU A 80 -16.20 -3.61 -16.81
N ASP A 81 -15.06 -4.30 -17.02
CA ASP A 81 -14.21 -4.72 -15.91
C ASP A 81 -13.39 -3.53 -15.37
N HIS A 82 -14.04 -2.73 -14.50
CA HIS A 82 -13.45 -1.53 -13.93
C HIS A 82 -12.22 -1.79 -13.09
N LEU A 83 -12.15 -2.91 -12.36
CA LEU A 83 -10.97 -3.22 -11.56
C LEU A 83 -9.76 -3.50 -12.45
N ARG A 84 -9.96 -4.27 -13.53
CA ARG A 84 -8.93 -4.55 -14.53
C ARG A 84 -8.46 -3.27 -15.22
N ALA A 85 -9.39 -2.40 -15.61
CA ALA A 85 -9.08 -1.11 -16.23
C ALA A 85 -8.31 -0.18 -15.28
N ALA A 86 -8.66 -0.14 -13.99
CA ALA A 86 -7.92 0.61 -12.99
C ALA A 86 -6.48 0.10 -12.83
N CYS A 87 -6.30 -1.22 -12.71
CA CYS A 87 -4.98 -1.85 -12.63
C CYS A 87 -4.13 -1.58 -13.88
N TRP A 88 -4.71 -1.66 -15.06
CA TRP A 88 -4.04 -1.34 -16.32
C TRP A 88 -3.50 0.10 -16.32
N ASN A 89 -4.34 1.07 -16.00
CA ASN A 89 -3.94 2.48 -15.95
C ASN A 89 -2.80 2.72 -14.93
N LEU A 90 -2.86 2.11 -13.74
CA LEU A 90 -1.81 2.24 -12.73
C LEU A 90 -0.49 1.58 -13.17
N LEU A 91 -0.56 0.42 -13.81
CA LEU A 91 0.62 -0.27 -14.33
C LEU A 91 1.30 0.56 -15.43
N TRP A 92 0.52 1.16 -16.34
CA TRP A 92 1.05 2.07 -17.35
C TRP A 92 1.58 3.37 -16.76
N ALA A 93 0.96 3.90 -15.72
CA ALA A 93 1.50 5.06 -15.00
C ALA A 93 2.88 4.76 -14.40
N LEU A 94 3.08 3.56 -13.82
CA LEU A 94 4.40 3.12 -13.34
C LEU A 94 5.42 3.01 -14.47
N ASN A 95 5.02 2.44 -15.62
CA ASN A 95 5.89 2.30 -16.78
C ASN A 95 6.29 3.69 -17.34
N GLN A 96 5.32 4.57 -17.52
CA GLN A 96 5.56 5.90 -18.15
C GLN A 96 6.42 6.82 -17.30
N ARG A 97 6.34 6.74 -15.98
CA ARG A 97 7.29 7.44 -15.10
C ARG A 97 8.75 7.15 -15.44
N LYS A 98 9.03 5.99 -16.04
CA LYS A 98 10.38 5.56 -16.43
C LYS A 98 10.68 5.82 -17.90
N THR A 99 9.70 5.59 -18.78
CA THR A 99 9.89 5.69 -20.25
C THR A 99 9.63 7.09 -20.79
N HIS A 100 8.74 7.86 -20.15
CA HIS A 100 8.31 9.19 -20.54
C HIS A 100 8.26 10.15 -19.34
N PRO A 101 9.39 10.41 -18.67
CA PRO A 101 9.43 11.29 -17.49
C PRO A 101 9.01 12.73 -17.82
N GLU A 102 9.13 13.17 -19.07
CA GLU A 102 8.68 14.47 -19.56
C GLU A 102 7.15 14.65 -19.56
N LEU A 103 6.40 13.55 -19.51
CA LEU A 103 4.94 13.54 -19.42
C LEU A 103 4.42 13.50 -17.98
N ASP A 104 5.30 13.66 -16.99
CA ASP A 104 4.88 13.78 -15.59
C ASP A 104 4.34 15.19 -15.31
N ASP A 105 3.09 15.38 -15.66
CA ASP A 105 2.33 16.61 -15.52
C ASP A 105 1.47 16.65 -14.24
N ARG A 106 1.81 15.82 -13.26
CA ARG A 106 1.17 15.88 -11.96
C ARG A 106 1.39 17.25 -11.32
N PHE A 107 0.37 17.78 -10.67
CA PHE A 107 0.47 19.03 -9.92
C PHE A 107 1.79 19.12 -9.14
N SER A 108 2.53 20.19 -9.35
CA SER A 108 3.90 20.34 -8.86
C SER A 108 3.98 20.00 -7.37
N THR A 109 4.98 19.22 -7.06
CA THR A 109 5.27 18.61 -5.77
C THR A 109 5.32 19.62 -4.61
N LYS A 110 5.68 20.88 -4.85
CA LYS A 110 5.88 21.86 -3.80
C LYS A 110 4.57 22.22 -3.08
N CYS A 111 3.51 22.50 -3.81
CA CYS A 111 2.20 22.83 -3.23
C CYS A 111 1.53 21.63 -2.57
N LYS A 112 1.79 20.39 -3.11
CA LYS A 112 1.26 19.16 -2.54
C LYS A 112 1.99 18.72 -1.28
N MET A 113 3.30 18.88 -1.23
CA MET A 113 4.06 18.55 -0.03
C MET A 113 3.63 19.45 1.14
N GLU A 114 3.49 20.73 0.93
CA GLU A 114 2.96 21.64 1.95
C GLU A 114 1.53 21.29 2.38
N PHE A 115 0.67 20.87 1.44
CA PHE A 115 -0.69 20.42 1.75
C PHE A 115 -0.69 19.10 2.51
N LEU A 116 0.13 18.12 2.09
CA LEU A 116 0.26 16.82 2.73
C LEU A 116 0.89 16.94 4.10
N GLU A 117 1.94 17.73 4.24
CA GLU A 117 2.57 18.04 5.54
C GLU A 117 1.59 18.73 6.49
N LYS A 118 0.76 19.60 5.98
CA LYS A 118 -0.22 20.34 6.80
C LYS A 118 -1.48 19.53 7.14
N HIS A 119 -1.92 18.60 6.27
CA HIS A 119 -3.24 17.96 6.37
C HIS A 119 -3.20 16.42 6.44
N LEU A 120 -2.10 15.79 6.03
CA LEU A 120 -1.93 14.34 5.98
C LEU A 120 -0.71 13.84 6.78
N VAL A 121 -0.01 14.72 7.48
CA VAL A 121 0.87 14.26 8.55
C VAL A 121 -0.04 13.59 9.58
N VAL A 122 -0.22 12.30 9.38
CA VAL A 122 -0.56 11.40 10.47
C VAL A 122 0.58 11.60 11.45
N LYS A 123 0.36 12.43 12.48
CA LYS A 123 1.29 12.48 13.62
C LYS A 123 1.55 11.02 13.97
N PRO A 124 2.81 10.62 14.18
CA PRO A 124 3.09 9.27 14.65
C PRO A 124 2.11 9.03 15.79
N LEU A 125 1.25 8.02 15.65
CA LEU A 125 0.27 7.73 16.67
C LEU A 125 1.08 7.37 17.92
N ASP A 126 1.04 8.23 18.92
CA ASP A 126 1.54 7.88 20.24
C ASP A 126 0.81 6.60 20.64
N ILE A 127 1.55 5.52 20.75
CA ILE A 127 1.01 4.20 21.02
C ILE A 127 1.30 3.88 22.49
N VAL A 128 0.28 3.44 23.19
CA VAL A 128 0.44 2.85 24.54
C VAL A 128 0.25 1.35 24.45
N ARG A 129 1.02 0.63 25.24
CA ARG A 129 0.83 -0.81 25.43
C ARG A 129 -0.02 -1.02 26.67
N ILE A 130 -1.14 -1.68 26.51
CA ILE A 130 -2.09 -1.97 27.58
C ILE A 130 -2.16 -3.49 27.82
N LYS A 131 -2.39 -3.89 29.06
CA LYS A 131 -2.54 -5.29 29.46
C LYS A 131 -3.98 -5.56 29.86
N CYS A 132 -4.57 -6.58 29.26
CA CYS A 132 -5.88 -7.08 29.66
C CYS A 132 -5.81 -7.74 31.03
N LEU A 133 -6.58 -7.29 32.00
CA LEU A 133 -6.58 -7.85 33.34
C LEU A 133 -7.31 -9.19 33.44
N GLN A 134 -8.06 -9.58 32.39
CA GLN A 134 -8.77 -10.83 32.36
C GLN A 134 -7.94 -11.98 31.77
N CYS A 135 -7.26 -11.79 30.62
CA CYS A 135 -6.47 -12.84 29.96
C CYS A 135 -4.96 -12.64 30.09
N GLY A 136 -4.51 -11.47 30.57
CA GLY A 136 -3.10 -11.15 30.73
C GLY A 136 -2.39 -10.74 29.44
N ASP A 137 -3.06 -10.80 28.29
CA ASP A 137 -2.48 -10.44 27.00
C ASP A 137 -2.29 -8.92 26.86
N THR A 138 -1.31 -8.52 26.04
CA THR A 138 -0.96 -7.12 25.84
C THR A 138 -1.27 -6.67 24.43
N HIS A 139 -1.88 -5.49 24.29
CA HIS A 139 -2.25 -4.90 23.00
C HIS A 139 -1.65 -3.51 22.86
N ARG A 140 -1.52 -3.06 21.60
CA ARG A 140 -1.13 -1.69 21.25
C ARG A 140 -2.38 -0.91 20.89
N VAL A 141 -2.58 0.24 21.52
CA VAL A 141 -3.70 1.14 21.21
C VAL A 141 -3.17 2.57 21.02
N PRO A 142 -3.78 3.39 20.16
CA PRO A 142 -3.47 4.80 20.08
C PRO A 142 -3.69 5.47 21.44
N LYS A 143 -2.76 6.33 21.87
CA LYS A 143 -2.81 7.05 23.15
C LYS A 143 -4.09 7.89 23.28
N GLU A 144 -4.55 8.47 22.18
CA GLU A 144 -5.80 9.22 22.13
C GLU A 144 -7.02 8.32 22.45
N VAL A 145 -7.06 7.11 21.88
CA VAL A 145 -8.11 6.11 22.15
C VAL A 145 -8.06 5.68 23.61
N TRP A 146 -6.85 5.46 24.13
CA TRP A 146 -6.66 5.12 25.54
C TRP A 146 -7.09 6.27 26.48
N ASN A 147 -6.71 7.51 26.16
CA ASN A 147 -7.06 8.66 27.00
C ASN A 147 -8.58 8.89 27.08
N ASN A 148 -9.30 8.61 26.00
CA ASN A 148 -10.76 8.75 25.93
C ASN A 148 -11.53 7.51 26.44
N ALA A 149 -10.86 6.40 26.76
CA ALA A 149 -11.51 5.22 27.29
C ALA A 149 -12.05 5.46 28.73
N PRO A 150 -13.25 4.93 29.06
CA PRO A 150 -13.85 5.11 30.38
C PRO A 150 -12.98 4.53 31.49
N HIS A 151 -12.83 5.25 32.59
CA HIS A 151 -12.20 4.75 33.81
C HIS A 151 -13.08 3.72 34.52
N LEU A 152 -12.45 2.73 35.13
CA LEU A 152 -13.13 1.79 36.01
C LEU A 152 -13.07 2.33 37.45
N HIS A 153 -14.13 3.01 37.89
CA HIS A 153 -14.21 3.65 39.21
C HIS A 153 -12.89 4.33 39.58
N ASP A 154 -12.66 5.20 40.34
CA ASP A 154 -11.50 6.01 40.69
C ASP A 154 -10.09 5.38 40.53
N SER A 155 -9.91 4.47 39.58
CA SER A 155 -8.66 3.74 39.30
C SER A 155 -7.99 4.24 38.00
N TYR A 156 -6.68 4.01 37.87
CA TYR A 156 -5.93 4.23 36.64
C TYR A 156 -6.33 3.24 35.51
N MET A 157 -7.06 2.18 35.84
CA MET A 157 -7.54 1.16 34.92
C MET A 157 -8.67 1.70 34.06
N LYS A 158 -8.68 1.34 32.79
CA LYS A 158 -9.70 1.78 31.83
C LYS A 158 -10.38 0.59 31.16
N LEU A 159 -11.63 0.80 30.78
CA LEU A 159 -12.41 -0.19 30.02
C LEU A 159 -12.12 -0.05 28.55
N SER A 160 -11.63 -1.11 27.92
CA SER A 160 -11.44 -1.17 26.46
C SER A 160 -11.72 -2.58 25.91
N TYR A 161 -11.88 -2.68 24.60
CA TYR A 161 -12.12 -3.95 23.94
C TYR A 161 -10.85 -4.80 23.91
N CYS A 162 -10.94 -6.04 24.40
CA CYS A 162 -9.87 -7.02 24.28
C CYS A 162 -10.12 -7.94 23.08
N PRO A 163 -9.26 -8.00 22.07
CA PRO A 163 -9.45 -8.86 20.89
C PRO A 163 -9.39 -10.35 21.23
N ILE A 164 -8.68 -10.74 22.28
CA ILE A 164 -8.58 -12.13 22.74
C ILE A 164 -9.84 -12.54 23.51
N CYS A 165 -10.25 -11.72 24.51
CA CYS A 165 -11.49 -11.98 25.26
C CYS A 165 -12.77 -11.72 24.46
N LYS A 166 -12.68 -11.00 23.31
CA LYS A 166 -13.79 -10.56 22.45
C LYS A 166 -14.88 -9.80 23.20
N LYS A 167 -14.51 -9.02 24.20
CA LYS A 167 -15.43 -8.19 25.00
C LYS A 167 -14.69 -7.00 25.62
N THR A 168 -15.44 -6.02 26.08
CA THR A 168 -14.92 -4.88 26.84
C THR A 168 -14.59 -5.32 28.27
N VAL A 169 -13.33 -5.14 28.67
CA VAL A 169 -12.80 -5.54 29.97
C VAL A 169 -11.84 -4.48 30.50
N ALA A 170 -11.47 -4.58 31.77
CA ALA A 170 -10.49 -3.68 32.38
C ALA A 170 -9.08 -3.95 31.82
N HIS A 171 -8.36 -2.86 31.54
CA HIS A 171 -6.98 -2.88 31.12
C HIS A 171 -6.16 -1.91 31.98
N ASP A 172 -4.87 -2.18 32.08
CA ASP A 172 -3.89 -1.32 32.71
C ASP A 172 -2.79 -0.94 31.69
N ILE A 173 -2.18 0.23 31.87
CA ILE A 173 -1.07 0.65 31.04
C ILE A 173 0.21 -0.07 31.48
N VAL A 174 0.92 -0.66 30.51
CA VAL A 174 2.19 -1.35 30.81
C VAL A 174 3.37 -0.46 30.40
N GLU A 175 3.24 0.27 29.29
CA GLU A 175 4.33 1.07 28.75
C GLU A 175 3.80 2.16 27.80
N GLU A 176 4.28 3.39 27.96
CA GLU A 176 4.13 4.44 26.95
C GLU A 176 5.30 4.37 25.96
N MET A 177 5.00 3.99 24.72
CA MET A 177 6.01 4.02 23.66
C MET A 177 6.07 5.45 23.09
N LYS A 178 7.21 6.13 23.29
CA LYS A 178 7.50 7.36 22.54
C LYS A 178 7.78 6.97 21.10
N SER A 179 7.20 7.69 20.14
CA SER A 179 7.63 7.64 18.76
C SER A 179 9.09 8.09 18.72
N ASP A 180 9.99 7.19 18.36
CA ASP A 180 11.38 7.57 18.09
C ASP A 180 11.41 8.64 17.00
N GLU A 181 12.21 9.70 17.23
CA GLU A 181 12.44 10.84 16.33
C GLU A 181 12.98 10.39 14.95
#